data_4d3f0e81f76c62c12795f87d71ff5580
#
_entry.id   4d3f0e81f76c62c12795f87d71ff5580
#
_cell.length_a   1.000
_cell.length_b   1.000
_cell.length_c   1.000
_cell.angle_alpha   90.00
_cell.angle_beta   90.00
_cell.angle_gamma   90.00
#
_symmetry.space_group_name_H-M   'P 1'
#
loop_
_entity.id
_entity.type
_entity.pdbx_description
1 polymer ?
#
loop_
_entity_poly.entity_id
_entity_poly.type
_entity_poly.pdbx_seq_one_letter_code
_entity_poly.pdbx_strand_id
1 'polypeptide(L)'
;MTTSSVAKRTARTAAKPTSKRASKPAATPTAHAPVLTASQHARMMRWLLELTALPTAAGREHRVMAWIDQWLMVRADRLAVRRDDAGNYLITRRDLPRGAQQVLMTAHLDHPAFVVTRIERGRVHLEFRGGVLDAYFAGARLEAFDAGDGRHALRIERADLKATPFKTVIAVPTGSATAKARALRDLAAGDIARWRWAGSRGEDRASIATRSLPPMGATRGLRRVKVLQTHACDDLAAAAIALAVLDACLARKDMAHLGLVLTVAEEVGFIGAIHAARAGFIPKRALLLNLENSRSYPHDSPIGAGAILRIGDRATVFDAGIVNGLSAEFGKLAKADPRFRCQRKLMPGGWCETTAFGCYGYRSVCLCLPLGNYHNMERLERVEAGTGPARMGPEFVSVDDCTSLASMLLVAASILARPIAWDGKATMETLYAQKKRVLTPPA
;
A
#
# COMPACT_ATOMS: atom_id res chain seq x y z
N MET A 1 4.72 -88.85 -42.61
CA MET A 1 3.73 -88.62 -43.69
C MET A 1 3.33 -87.13 -43.55
N THR A 2 3.98 -86.30 -44.33
CA THR A 2 3.45 -85.46 -45.43
C THR A 2 2.26 -84.62 -45.01
N THR A 3 2.21 -83.35 -45.18
CA THR A 3 2.39 -82.58 -46.42
C THR A 3 2.56 -81.04 -46.10
N SER A 4 3.44 -80.46 -46.88
CA SER A 4 3.66 -79.05 -47.11
C SER A 4 2.42 -78.31 -47.64
N SER A 5 2.18 -77.02 -47.17
CA SER A 5 1.38 -76.06 -47.92
C SER A 5 2.04 -74.74 -47.94
N VAL A 6 2.41 -74.31 -49.13
CA VAL A 6 3.01 -73.01 -49.47
C VAL A 6 1.88 -71.96 -49.56
N ALA A 7 1.95 -70.90 -48.78
CA ALA A 7 1.08 -69.70 -48.91
C ALA A 7 1.83 -68.50 -49.50
N LYS A 8 1.28 -68.00 -50.61
CA LYS A 8 1.78 -66.86 -51.42
C LYS A 8 1.85 -65.56 -50.66
N ARG A 9 3.02 -64.88 -50.70
CA ARG A 9 3.21 -63.47 -50.28
C ARG A 9 2.60 -62.56 -51.34
N THR A 10 1.58 -61.84 -51.00
CA THR A 10 1.11 -60.64 -51.73
C THR A 10 1.84 -59.42 -51.21
N ALA A 11 2.53 -58.75 -52.13
CA ALA A 11 3.22 -57.47 -51.83
C ALA A 11 2.20 -56.33 -51.59
N ARG A 12 2.28 -55.71 -50.43
CA ARG A 12 1.53 -54.51 -50.10
C ARG A 12 2.40 -53.28 -50.37
N THR A 13 2.03 -52.45 -51.34
CA THR A 13 2.61 -51.15 -51.70
C THR A 13 2.44 -50.22 -50.53
N ALA A 14 3.57 -49.69 -50.04
CA ALA A 14 3.63 -48.70 -49.00
C ALA A 14 3.25 -47.32 -49.56
N ALA A 15 2.20 -46.70 -49.03
CA ALA A 15 1.83 -45.34 -49.29
C ALA A 15 2.77 -44.40 -48.54
N LYS A 16 3.31 -43.37 -49.22
CA LYS A 16 4.14 -42.31 -48.64
C LYS A 16 3.30 -41.49 -47.66
N PRO A 17 3.82 -41.11 -46.46
CA PRO A 17 3.13 -40.20 -45.57
C PRO A 17 3.19 -38.77 -46.11
N THR A 18 2.03 -38.18 -46.34
CA THR A 18 1.88 -36.76 -46.63
C THR A 18 2.26 -35.94 -45.38
N SER A 19 3.29 -35.10 -45.51
CA SER A 19 3.70 -34.16 -44.45
C SER A 19 2.58 -33.15 -44.18
N LYS A 20 1.88 -33.28 -43.07
CA LYS A 20 1.03 -32.21 -42.55
C LYS A 20 1.94 -31.02 -42.14
N ARG A 21 1.85 -29.97 -42.93
CA ARG A 21 2.45 -28.66 -42.62
C ARG A 21 1.91 -28.20 -41.24
N ALA A 22 2.80 -28.19 -40.24
CA ALA A 22 2.45 -27.69 -38.92
C ALA A 22 2.07 -26.21 -39.09
N SER A 23 0.81 -25.89 -38.80
CA SER A 23 0.36 -24.50 -38.68
C SER A 23 1.12 -23.84 -37.55
N LYS A 24 1.83 -22.72 -37.83
CA LYS A 24 2.39 -21.86 -36.81
C LYS A 24 1.31 -21.54 -35.78
N PRO A 25 1.57 -21.68 -34.47
CA PRO A 25 0.63 -21.25 -33.47
C PRO A 25 0.38 -19.75 -33.69
N ALA A 26 -0.88 -19.35 -33.74
CA ALA A 26 -1.28 -17.97 -33.79
C ALA A 26 -0.64 -17.24 -32.61
N ALA A 27 0.02 -16.11 -32.86
CA ALA A 27 0.62 -15.29 -31.83
C ALA A 27 -0.49 -14.91 -30.84
N THR A 28 -0.37 -15.41 -29.61
CA THR A 28 -1.25 -15.01 -28.50
C THR A 28 -1.14 -13.49 -28.39
N PRO A 29 -2.26 -12.74 -28.33
CA PRO A 29 -2.19 -11.30 -28.14
C PRO A 29 -1.35 -11.00 -26.91
N THR A 30 -0.33 -10.15 -27.00
CA THR A 30 0.47 -9.70 -25.87
C THR A 30 -0.49 -9.05 -24.87
N ALA A 31 -0.74 -9.73 -23.76
CA ALA A 31 -1.61 -9.21 -22.71
C ALA A 31 -0.93 -7.96 -22.10
N HIS A 32 -1.43 -6.80 -22.45
CA HIS A 32 -1.01 -5.56 -21.79
C HIS A 32 -1.60 -5.51 -20.37
N ALA A 33 -0.80 -5.07 -19.41
CA ALA A 33 -1.27 -4.86 -18.05
C ALA A 33 -2.39 -3.79 -18.06
N PRO A 34 -3.47 -3.98 -17.28
CA PRO A 34 -4.51 -2.98 -17.17
C PRO A 34 -3.96 -1.72 -16.51
N VAL A 35 -4.25 -0.57 -17.10
CA VAL A 35 -3.84 0.74 -16.62
C VAL A 35 -5.05 1.67 -16.53
N LEU A 36 -4.97 2.65 -15.66
CA LEU A 36 -5.94 3.74 -15.62
C LEU A 36 -5.86 4.55 -16.94
N THR A 37 -6.99 4.98 -17.46
CA THR A 37 -7.02 5.94 -18.58
C THR A 37 -6.36 7.26 -18.16
N ALA A 38 -5.99 8.10 -19.12
CA ALA A 38 -5.36 9.39 -18.82
C ALA A 38 -6.22 10.26 -17.87
N SER A 39 -7.56 10.28 -18.06
CA SER A 39 -8.47 11.02 -17.18
C SER A 39 -8.59 10.41 -15.79
N GLN A 40 -8.61 9.08 -15.67
CA GLN A 40 -8.60 8.38 -14.38
C GLN A 40 -7.28 8.60 -13.63
N HIS A 41 -6.16 8.53 -14.33
CA HIS A 41 -4.84 8.83 -13.77
C HIS A 41 -4.75 10.29 -13.29
N ALA A 42 -5.24 11.25 -14.06
CA ALA A 42 -5.28 12.66 -13.64
C ALA A 42 -6.12 12.87 -12.38
N ARG A 43 -7.26 12.15 -12.24
CA ARG A 43 -8.06 12.17 -10.99
C ARG A 43 -7.31 11.55 -9.83
N MET A 44 -6.67 10.41 -10.03
CA MET A 44 -5.83 9.78 -8.99
C MET A 44 -4.75 10.75 -8.49
N MET A 45 -4.02 11.42 -9.40
CA MET A 45 -3.00 12.39 -9.04
C MET A 45 -3.54 13.58 -8.26
N ARG A 46 -4.72 14.06 -8.61
CA ARG A 46 -5.41 15.12 -7.86
C ARG A 46 -5.77 14.66 -6.46
N TRP A 47 -6.38 13.49 -6.29
CA TRP A 47 -6.76 12.96 -4.99
C TRP A 47 -5.56 12.62 -4.12
N LEU A 48 -4.46 12.16 -4.71
CA LEU A 48 -3.18 12.03 -4.01
C LEU A 48 -2.74 13.36 -3.40
N LEU A 49 -2.76 14.45 -4.18
CA LEU A 49 -2.36 15.77 -3.68
C LEU A 49 -3.32 16.33 -2.63
N GLU A 50 -4.61 16.09 -2.77
CA GLU A 50 -5.63 16.57 -1.84
C GLU A 50 -5.58 15.79 -0.51
N LEU A 51 -5.65 14.46 -0.58
CA LEU A 51 -5.82 13.61 0.61
C LEU A 51 -4.57 13.60 1.48
N THR A 52 -3.38 13.43 0.87
CA THR A 52 -2.13 13.33 1.61
C THR A 52 -1.66 14.65 2.26
N ALA A 53 -2.28 15.78 1.90
CA ALA A 53 -2.03 17.07 2.53
C ALA A 53 -2.81 17.27 3.83
N LEU A 54 -3.89 16.50 4.03
CA LEU A 54 -4.80 16.68 5.17
C LEU A 54 -4.10 16.32 6.48
N PRO A 55 -4.24 17.15 7.50
CA PRO A 55 -3.76 16.82 8.84
C PRO A 55 -4.59 15.67 9.42
N THR A 56 -3.91 14.64 9.94
CA THR A 56 -4.54 13.48 10.56
C THR A 56 -3.69 12.95 11.70
N ALA A 57 -4.28 12.20 12.60
CA ALA A 57 -3.63 11.47 13.69
C ALA A 57 -4.54 10.30 14.10
N ALA A 58 -3.97 9.26 14.71
CA ALA A 58 -4.74 8.13 15.21
C ALA A 58 -5.86 8.59 16.17
N GLY A 59 -7.12 8.22 15.84
CA GLY A 59 -8.34 8.64 16.55
C GLY A 59 -8.73 10.10 16.33
N ARG A 60 -8.15 10.77 15.32
CA ARG A 60 -8.45 12.16 14.91
C ARG A 60 -8.45 12.32 13.40
N GLU A 61 -8.98 11.36 12.67
CA GLU A 61 -9.02 11.27 11.21
C GLU A 61 -10.15 12.09 10.57
N HIS A 62 -10.89 12.86 11.34
CA HIS A 62 -12.13 13.55 10.94
C HIS A 62 -11.97 14.41 9.66
N ARG A 63 -10.81 15.03 9.41
CA ARG A 63 -10.56 15.83 8.20
C ARG A 63 -10.46 14.95 6.95
N VAL A 64 -9.77 13.83 7.07
CA VAL A 64 -9.65 12.82 6.02
C VAL A 64 -11.02 12.17 5.77
N MET A 65 -11.74 11.83 6.84
CA MET A 65 -13.10 11.27 6.76
C MET A 65 -14.08 12.24 6.08
N ALA A 66 -14.01 13.53 6.38
CA ALA A 66 -14.86 14.54 5.73
C ALA A 66 -14.60 14.63 4.22
N TRP A 67 -13.34 14.54 3.78
CA TRP A 67 -13.00 14.48 2.36
C TRP A 67 -13.56 13.21 1.70
N ILE A 68 -13.42 12.05 2.36
CA ILE A 68 -13.95 10.77 1.90
C ILE A 68 -15.48 10.81 1.80
N ASP A 69 -16.15 11.43 2.77
CA ASP A 69 -17.62 11.56 2.75
C ASP A 69 -18.10 12.38 1.55
N GLN A 70 -17.41 13.46 1.22
CA GLN A 70 -17.70 14.22 0.00
C GLN A 70 -17.47 13.39 -1.25
N TRP A 71 -16.39 12.60 -1.30
CA TRP A 71 -16.11 11.67 -2.39
C TRP A 71 -17.20 10.60 -2.54
N LEU A 72 -17.72 10.07 -1.44
CA LEU A 72 -18.80 9.08 -1.38
C LEU A 72 -20.15 9.68 -1.79
N MET A 73 -20.46 10.89 -1.36
CA MET A 73 -21.74 11.57 -1.62
C MET A 73 -22.03 11.65 -3.13
N VAL A 74 -21.04 11.99 -3.95
CA VAL A 74 -21.21 12.05 -5.41
C VAL A 74 -21.25 10.68 -6.10
N ARG A 75 -21.16 9.58 -5.33
CA ARG A 75 -21.20 8.18 -5.79
C ARG A 75 -22.26 7.35 -5.06
N ALA A 76 -23.15 8.00 -4.33
CA ALA A 76 -24.14 7.34 -3.48
C ALA A 76 -25.12 6.46 -4.26
N ASP A 77 -25.33 6.71 -5.56
CA ASP A 77 -26.10 5.88 -6.48
C ASP A 77 -25.41 4.54 -6.81
N ARG A 78 -24.07 4.50 -6.71
CA ARG A 78 -23.25 3.34 -7.12
C ARG A 78 -22.69 2.57 -5.91
N LEU A 79 -22.45 3.25 -4.79
CA LEU A 79 -21.78 2.69 -3.62
C LEU A 79 -22.75 2.59 -2.43
N ALA A 80 -22.60 1.52 -1.68
CA ALA A 80 -23.17 1.34 -0.34
C ALA A 80 -22.05 1.49 0.69
N VAL A 81 -22.35 2.23 1.75
CA VAL A 81 -21.39 2.55 2.81
C VAL A 81 -21.92 2.12 4.14
N ARG A 82 -21.10 1.47 4.94
CA ARG A 82 -21.34 1.21 6.35
C ARG A 82 -20.17 1.80 7.15
N ARG A 83 -20.44 2.22 8.37
CA ARG A 83 -19.42 2.57 9.37
C ARG A 83 -19.64 1.72 10.61
N ASP A 84 -18.56 1.36 11.28
CA ASP A 84 -18.62 0.83 12.63
C ASP A 84 -18.51 1.96 13.67
N ASP A 85 -18.61 1.62 14.95
CA ASP A 85 -18.55 2.56 16.06
C ASP A 85 -17.11 3.07 16.34
N ALA A 86 -16.09 2.45 15.78
CA ALA A 86 -14.72 2.97 15.79
C ALA A 86 -14.50 4.04 14.70
N GLY A 87 -15.36 4.10 13.68
CA GLY A 87 -15.24 5.02 12.55
C GLY A 87 -14.67 4.39 11.28
N ASN A 88 -14.41 3.07 11.26
CA ASN A 88 -13.99 2.40 10.04
C ASN A 88 -15.09 2.41 8.97
N TYR A 89 -14.69 2.45 7.71
CA TYR A 89 -15.61 2.36 6.58
C TYR A 89 -15.59 0.98 5.95
N LEU A 90 -16.74 0.47 5.57
CA LEU A 90 -16.89 -0.61 4.59
C LEU A 90 -17.68 -0.06 3.40
N ILE A 91 -17.02 0.05 2.26
CA ILE A 91 -17.55 0.60 1.02
C ILE A 91 -17.67 -0.53 0.01
N THR A 92 -18.88 -0.82 -0.43
CA THR A 92 -19.18 -1.87 -1.40
C THR A 92 -20.00 -1.32 -2.56
N ARG A 93 -19.98 -1.99 -3.68
CA ARG A 93 -20.82 -1.61 -4.81
C ARG A 93 -22.27 -2.06 -4.59
N ARG A 94 -23.23 -1.24 -5.00
CA ARG A 94 -24.67 -1.60 -4.91
C ARG A 94 -25.06 -2.74 -5.85
N ASP A 95 -24.31 -2.91 -6.95
CA ASP A 95 -24.50 -3.99 -7.92
C ASP A 95 -23.67 -5.24 -7.63
N LEU A 96 -23.14 -5.38 -6.40
CA LEU A 96 -22.44 -6.58 -5.93
C LEU A 96 -23.36 -7.82 -6.07
N PRO A 97 -23.00 -8.84 -6.87
CA PRO A 97 -23.82 -10.02 -7.03
C PRO A 97 -23.96 -10.79 -5.72
N ARG A 98 -25.16 -11.31 -5.45
CA ARG A 98 -25.42 -12.10 -4.24
C ARG A 98 -24.52 -13.36 -4.23
N GLY A 99 -23.81 -13.55 -3.14
CA GLY A 99 -22.89 -14.70 -2.96
C GLY A 99 -21.55 -14.59 -3.69
N ALA A 100 -21.27 -13.48 -4.38
CA ALA A 100 -19.97 -13.26 -5.00
C ALA A 100 -18.85 -13.23 -3.96
N GLN A 101 -17.68 -13.75 -4.33
CA GLN A 101 -16.45 -13.57 -3.57
C GLN A 101 -16.09 -12.08 -3.55
N GLN A 102 -16.10 -11.46 -2.38
CA GLN A 102 -15.69 -10.06 -2.24
C GLN A 102 -14.18 -9.96 -2.17
N VAL A 103 -13.63 -8.96 -2.85
CA VAL A 103 -12.24 -8.52 -2.74
C VAL A 103 -12.27 -7.11 -2.20
N LEU A 104 -11.71 -6.90 -1.01
CA LEU A 104 -11.72 -5.62 -0.33
C LEU A 104 -10.29 -5.09 -0.24
N MET A 105 -10.02 -3.96 -0.87
CA MET A 105 -8.81 -3.19 -0.59
C MET A 105 -8.92 -2.64 0.82
N THR A 106 -7.82 -2.56 1.59
CA THR A 106 -7.83 -1.93 2.92
C THR A 106 -6.70 -0.91 3.01
N ALA A 107 -6.94 0.23 3.65
CA ALA A 107 -5.95 1.29 3.88
C ALA A 107 -6.30 2.06 5.14
N HIS A 108 -5.30 2.56 5.87
CA HIS A 108 -5.55 3.35 7.06
C HIS A 108 -5.57 4.87 6.78
N LEU A 109 -6.22 5.62 7.68
CA LEU A 109 -6.50 7.06 7.52
C LEU A 109 -5.70 7.96 8.44
N ASP A 110 -4.99 7.40 9.41
CA ASP A 110 -4.13 8.13 10.33
C ASP A 110 -2.68 8.20 9.84
N HIS A 111 -1.88 8.98 10.54
CA HIS A 111 -0.44 9.13 10.34
C HIS A 111 0.21 9.56 11.65
N PRO A 112 1.50 9.23 11.91
CA PRO A 112 2.16 9.63 13.15
C PRO A 112 2.09 11.14 13.41
N ALA A 113 1.37 11.54 14.45
CA ALA A 113 1.13 12.94 14.77
C ALA A 113 0.90 13.16 16.27
N PHE A 114 0.74 14.40 16.65
CA PHE A 114 0.49 14.82 18.03
C PHE A 114 -0.97 15.18 18.21
N VAL A 115 -1.52 14.89 19.39
CA VAL A 115 -2.85 15.32 19.82
C VAL A 115 -2.72 16.18 21.05
N VAL A 116 -3.31 17.37 21.03
CA VAL A 116 -3.36 18.27 22.17
C VAL A 116 -4.18 17.64 23.29
N THR A 117 -3.60 17.54 24.47
CA THR A 117 -4.30 17.02 25.66
C THR A 117 -4.82 18.13 26.56
N ARG A 118 -4.04 19.22 26.70
CA ARG A 118 -4.45 20.41 27.45
C ARG A 118 -3.55 21.61 27.11
N ILE A 119 -4.04 22.79 27.46
CA ILE A 119 -3.27 24.02 27.42
C ILE A 119 -3.20 24.56 28.86
N GLU A 120 -2.01 24.76 29.34
CA GLU A 120 -1.77 25.20 30.73
C GLU A 120 -0.55 26.09 30.84
N ARG A 121 -0.66 27.24 31.58
CA ARG A 121 0.44 28.14 31.86
C ARG A 121 1.25 28.57 30.65
N GLY A 122 0.56 28.88 29.53
CA GLY A 122 1.19 29.29 28.26
C GLY A 122 1.88 28.18 27.48
N ARG A 123 1.64 26.94 27.82
CA ARG A 123 2.19 25.74 27.17
C ARG A 123 1.09 24.84 26.61
N VAL A 124 1.39 24.17 25.52
CA VAL A 124 0.55 23.17 24.88
C VAL A 124 1.11 21.79 25.23
N HIS A 125 0.31 20.98 25.91
CA HIS A 125 0.63 19.61 26.24
C HIS A 125 0.05 18.70 25.16
N LEU A 126 0.87 17.77 24.63
CA LEU A 126 0.46 16.88 23.57
C LEU A 126 0.92 15.45 23.87
N GLU A 127 0.17 14.47 23.40
CA GLU A 127 0.61 13.10 23.26
C GLU A 127 0.97 12.82 21.79
N PHE A 128 2.01 12.01 21.58
CA PHE A 128 2.42 11.58 20.25
C PHE A 128 1.87 10.18 19.96
N ARG A 129 1.12 10.07 18.89
CA ARG A 129 0.50 8.81 18.43
C ARG A 129 1.21 8.34 17.17
N GLY A 130 1.99 7.26 17.27
CA GLY A 130 2.75 6.66 16.17
C GLY A 130 4.19 6.27 16.52
N GLY A 131 4.95 5.81 15.53
CA GLY A 131 6.30 5.30 15.66
C GLY A 131 7.37 6.23 15.08
N VAL A 132 8.05 7.03 15.93
CA VAL A 132 9.21 7.87 15.56
C VAL A 132 10.33 7.69 16.59
N LEU A 133 11.59 7.65 16.14
CA LEU A 133 12.75 7.53 17.03
C LEU A 133 12.89 8.74 17.94
N ASP A 134 13.33 8.53 19.16
CA ASP A 134 13.46 9.54 20.22
C ASP A 134 14.32 10.74 19.82
N ALA A 135 15.36 10.51 19.02
CA ALA A 135 16.27 11.55 18.55
C ALA A 135 15.59 12.69 17.76
N TYR A 136 14.41 12.45 17.20
CA TYR A 136 13.69 13.44 16.39
C TYR A 136 12.84 14.42 17.19
N PHE A 137 12.65 14.21 18.51
CA PHE A 137 11.78 15.03 19.33
C PHE A 137 12.45 16.31 19.86
N ALA A 138 13.74 16.28 20.13
CA ALA A 138 14.43 17.37 20.80
C ALA A 138 14.38 18.68 20.00
N GLY A 139 13.69 19.71 20.53
CA GLY A 139 13.58 21.02 19.91
C GLY A 139 12.85 21.06 18.57
N ALA A 140 12.15 19.98 18.21
CA ALA A 140 11.44 19.89 16.95
C ALA A 140 10.34 20.94 16.82
N ARG A 141 10.10 21.38 15.59
CA ARG A 141 9.04 22.32 15.25
C ARG A 141 7.79 21.56 14.86
N LEU A 142 6.64 22.07 15.32
CA LEU A 142 5.33 21.50 15.01
C LEU A 142 4.45 22.58 14.36
N GLU A 143 3.46 22.12 13.59
CA GLU A 143 2.34 22.91 13.10
C GLU A 143 1.07 22.30 13.67
N ALA A 144 0.38 23.03 14.54
CA ALA A 144 -0.90 22.62 15.12
C ALA A 144 -2.07 23.23 14.33
N PHE A 145 -3.20 22.53 14.35
CA PHE A 145 -4.43 22.88 13.64
C PHE A 145 -5.58 22.92 14.64
N ASP A 146 -6.20 24.09 14.79
CA ASP A 146 -7.43 24.23 15.57
C ASP A 146 -8.65 23.68 14.83
N ALA A 147 -9.80 23.69 15.48
CA ALA A 147 -11.06 23.20 14.93
C ALA A 147 -11.53 23.95 13.66
N GLY A 148 -11.07 25.17 13.45
CA GLY A 148 -11.33 26.00 12.27
C GLY A 148 -10.25 25.91 11.19
N ASP A 149 -9.34 24.93 11.27
CA ASP A 149 -8.17 24.76 10.40
C ASP A 149 -7.16 25.91 10.45
N GLY A 150 -7.24 26.76 11.50
CA GLY A 150 -6.22 27.75 11.82
C GLY A 150 -4.90 27.08 12.16
N ARG A 151 -3.81 27.62 11.62
CA ARG A 151 -2.46 27.04 11.78
C ARG A 151 -1.68 27.78 12.85
N HIS A 152 -1.05 27.03 13.74
CA HIS A 152 -0.28 27.53 14.86
C HIS A 152 1.10 26.88 14.91
N ALA A 153 2.16 27.70 14.89
CA ALA A 153 3.52 27.22 14.96
C ALA A 153 3.92 26.97 16.42
N LEU A 154 4.37 25.73 16.70
CA LEU A 154 4.84 25.32 18.01
C LEU A 154 6.28 24.82 17.92
N ARG A 155 6.96 24.75 19.07
CA ARG A 155 8.26 24.10 19.23
C ARG A 155 8.25 23.26 20.49
N ILE A 156 8.71 22.02 20.41
CA ILE A 156 8.87 21.15 21.56
C ILE A 156 9.90 21.74 22.51
N GLU A 157 9.50 22.02 23.75
CA GLU A 157 10.35 22.48 24.84
C GLU A 157 10.85 21.30 25.67
N ARG A 158 9.97 20.32 25.91
CA ARG A 158 10.24 19.15 26.74
C ARG A 158 9.51 17.93 26.20
N ALA A 159 10.09 16.74 26.32
CA ALA A 159 9.48 15.47 25.95
C ALA A 159 9.70 14.42 27.04
N ASP A 160 8.68 13.66 27.37
CA ASP A 160 8.77 12.40 28.08
C ASP A 160 8.54 11.26 27.09
N LEU A 161 9.65 10.70 26.62
CA LEU A 161 9.67 9.67 25.58
C LEU A 161 9.48 8.25 26.12
N LYS A 162 9.35 8.12 27.46
CA LYS A 162 9.06 6.86 28.15
C LYS A 162 7.62 6.78 28.65
N ALA A 163 6.85 7.86 28.53
CA ALA A 163 5.45 7.87 28.92
C ALA A 163 4.64 6.81 28.18
N THR A 164 3.70 6.19 28.87
CA THR A 164 2.79 5.15 28.37
C THR A 164 1.34 5.59 28.56
N PRO A 165 0.41 5.22 27.68
CA PRO A 165 0.61 4.42 26.45
C PRO A 165 1.26 5.19 25.30
N PHE A 166 1.38 6.53 25.41
CA PHE A 166 1.95 7.39 24.36
C PHE A 166 3.05 8.28 24.92
N LYS A 167 4.07 8.56 24.10
CA LYS A 167 5.06 9.60 24.40
C LYS A 167 4.35 10.94 24.57
N THR A 168 4.78 11.76 25.51
CA THR A 168 4.20 13.08 25.75
C THR A 168 5.20 14.20 25.52
N VAL A 169 4.72 15.32 25.05
CA VAL A 169 5.55 16.50 24.85
C VAL A 169 4.86 17.76 25.41
N ILE A 170 5.69 18.70 25.83
CA ILE A 170 5.27 20.07 26.15
C ILE A 170 5.87 20.98 25.08
N ALA A 171 5.03 21.71 24.38
CA ALA A 171 5.43 22.63 23.33
C ALA A 171 5.03 24.07 23.67
N VAL A 172 5.78 25.03 23.14
CA VAL A 172 5.51 26.44 23.27
C VAL A 172 5.17 27.05 21.92
N PRO A 173 4.17 27.95 21.83
CA PRO A 173 3.90 28.71 20.63
C PRO A 173 5.10 29.55 20.21
N THR A 174 5.32 29.67 18.90
CA THR A 174 6.41 30.44 18.30
C THR A 174 5.87 31.57 17.41
N GLY A 175 6.70 32.54 17.07
CA GLY A 175 6.31 33.71 16.27
C GLY A 175 6.12 35.00 17.09
N SER A 176 5.32 35.94 16.57
CA SER A 176 5.01 37.21 17.26
C SER A 176 4.19 36.99 18.54
N ALA A 177 4.15 38.01 19.41
CA ALA A 177 3.32 37.97 20.63
C ALA A 177 1.84 37.66 20.28
N THR A 178 1.30 38.29 19.24
CA THR A 178 -0.05 38.08 18.76
C THR A 178 -0.27 36.63 18.29
N ALA A 179 0.69 36.06 17.52
CA ALA A 179 0.60 34.66 17.06
C ALA A 179 0.62 33.68 18.24
N LYS A 180 1.45 33.91 19.24
CA LYS A 180 1.51 33.12 20.47
C LYS A 180 0.22 33.19 21.28
N ALA A 181 -0.32 34.36 21.48
CA ALA A 181 -1.58 34.57 22.18
C ALA A 181 -2.74 33.91 21.43
N ARG A 182 -2.76 34.00 20.09
CA ARG A 182 -3.73 33.34 19.24
C ARG A 182 -3.68 31.82 19.40
N ALA A 183 -2.49 31.21 19.34
CA ALA A 183 -2.33 29.78 19.51
C ALA A 183 -2.88 29.28 20.87
N LEU A 184 -2.63 29.99 21.94
CA LEU A 184 -3.09 29.63 23.29
C LEU A 184 -4.60 29.82 23.49
N ARG A 185 -5.24 30.69 22.70
CA ARG A 185 -6.68 30.94 22.74
C ARG A 185 -7.46 29.96 21.88
N ASP A 186 -6.96 29.67 20.67
CA ASP A 186 -7.70 28.95 19.61
C ASP A 186 -7.49 27.44 19.66
N LEU A 187 -6.33 26.96 20.14
CA LEU A 187 -6.10 25.52 20.32
C LEU A 187 -6.87 24.96 21.52
N ALA A 188 -7.34 23.74 21.38
CA ALA A 188 -8.09 23.00 22.40
C ALA A 188 -7.65 21.54 22.49
N ALA A 189 -8.04 20.86 23.57
CA ALA A 189 -7.85 19.41 23.69
C ALA A 189 -8.56 18.67 22.53
N GLY A 190 -7.85 17.75 21.92
CA GLY A 190 -8.31 17.02 20.74
C GLY A 190 -7.82 17.59 19.41
N ASP A 191 -7.28 18.82 19.39
CA ASP A 191 -6.63 19.34 18.20
C ASP A 191 -5.35 18.57 17.90
N ILE A 192 -4.92 18.61 16.64
CA ILE A 192 -3.76 17.84 16.19
C ILE A 192 -2.60 18.74 15.84
N ALA A 193 -1.38 18.22 15.96
CA ALA A 193 -0.19 18.87 15.43
C ALA A 193 0.68 17.83 14.70
N ARG A 194 1.34 18.29 13.66
CA ARG A 194 2.26 17.49 12.85
C ARG A 194 3.66 18.08 12.88
N TRP A 195 4.63 17.30 12.44
CA TRP A 195 5.99 17.76 12.26
C TRP A 195 6.07 18.91 11.26
N ARG A 196 6.93 19.88 11.55
CA ARG A 196 7.26 20.98 10.66
C ARG A 196 8.75 21.00 10.41
N TRP A 197 9.16 20.95 9.14
CA TRP A 197 10.58 20.95 8.77
C TRP A 197 11.09 22.33 8.36
N ALA A 198 12.43 22.48 8.30
CA ALA A 198 13.07 23.70 7.84
C ALA A 198 12.86 23.87 6.32
N GLY A 199 12.48 25.09 5.90
CA GLY A 199 12.22 25.38 4.48
C GLY A 199 10.75 25.26 4.07
N SER A 200 9.87 24.73 4.92
CA SER A 200 8.44 24.85 4.72
C SER A 200 8.02 26.32 4.88
N ARG A 201 7.64 26.95 3.79
CA ARG A 201 7.17 28.36 3.79
C ARG A 201 5.67 28.43 4.08
N GLY A 202 5.24 27.91 5.24
CA GLY A 202 3.85 28.08 5.69
C GLY A 202 2.77 27.33 4.87
N GLU A 203 3.13 26.75 3.73
CA GLU A 203 2.27 25.97 2.86
C GLU A 203 2.92 24.60 2.62
N ASP A 204 2.91 23.75 3.65
CA ASP A 204 3.33 22.36 3.47
C ASP A 204 2.21 21.58 2.75
N ARG A 205 2.02 21.92 1.49
CA ARG A 205 1.09 21.22 0.60
C ARG A 205 1.77 20.03 -0.01
N ALA A 206 1.01 18.97 -0.26
CA ALA A 206 1.46 17.90 -1.12
C ALA A 206 1.85 18.47 -2.48
N SER A 207 2.97 18.03 -3.02
CA SER A 207 3.50 18.54 -4.28
C SER A 207 4.21 17.46 -5.09
N ILE A 208 4.26 17.67 -6.40
CA ILE A 208 5.07 16.84 -7.28
C ILE A 208 6.45 17.50 -7.46
N ALA A 209 7.48 16.77 -7.10
CA ALA A 209 8.87 17.22 -7.18
C ALA A 209 9.73 16.22 -7.96
N THR A 210 10.95 16.64 -8.31
CA THR A 210 11.97 15.74 -8.84
C THR A 210 13.07 15.56 -7.80
N ARG A 211 13.31 14.33 -7.36
CA ARG A 211 14.38 13.99 -6.44
C ARG A 211 15.50 13.23 -7.14
N SER A 212 16.73 13.49 -6.72
CA SER A 212 17.90 12.69 -7.10
C SER A 212 18.06 11.56 -6.10
N LEU A 213 17.84 10.33 -6.55
CA LEU A 213 17.88 9.12 -5.73
C LEU A 213 19.02 8.20 -6.20
N PRO A 214 19.57 7.34 -5.34
CA PRO A 214 20.50 6.31 -5.75
C PRO A 214 19.91 5.43 -6.86
N PRO A 215 20.74 4.93 -7.79
CA PRO A 215 20.27 3.98 -8.78
C PRO A 215 19.91 2.63 -8.14
N MET A 216 19.04 1.88 -8.79
CA MET A 216 18.61 0.56 -8.33
C MET A 216 19.78 -0.42 -8.43
N GLY A 217 20.17 -1.00 -7.29
CA GLY A 217 21.23 -2.03 -7.24
C GLY A 217 22.66 -1.54 -7.55
N ALA A 218 22.87 -0.26 -7.76
CA ALA A 218 24.21 0.29 -8.04
C ALA A 218 24.72 1.18 -6.89
N THR A 219 26.02 1.21 -6.71
CA THR A 219 26.68 1.95 -5.62
C THR A 219 27.05 3.38 -5.98
N ARG A 220 26.99 3.77 -7.25
CA ARG A 220 27.41 5.09 -7.74
C ARG A 220 26.42 5.69 -8.72
N GLY A 221 26.35 7.01 -8.75
CA GLY A 221 25.44 7.80 -9.60
C GLY A 221 24.16 8.20 -8.90
N LEU A 222 23.35 9.00 -9.57
CA LEU A 222 22.01 9.42 -9.14
C LEU A 222 21.07 9.37 -10.34
N ARG A 223 19.83 8.94 -10.10
CA ARG A 223 18.74 9.02 -11.09
C ARG A 223 17.70 10.04 -10.64
N ARG A 224 17.13 10.78 -11.58
CA ARG A 224 16.06 11.73 -11.31
C ARG A 224 14.73 10.98 -11.31
N VAL A 225 13.99 11.10 -10.23
CA VAL A 225 12.69 10.43 -10.03
C VAL A 225 11.64 11.48 -9.73
N LYS A 226 10.52 11.43 -10.43
CA LYS A 226 9.34 12.25 -10.15
C LYS A 226 8.61 11.66 -8.95
N VAL A 227 8.44 12.46 -7.91
CA VAL A 227 7.86 11.99 -6.64
C VAL A 227 6.70 12.90 -6.21
N LEU A 228 5.69 12.30 -5.58
CA LEU A 228 4.80 12.97 -4.66
C LEU A 228 5.56 13.14 -3.34
N GLN A 229 5.64 14.35 -2.82
CA GLN A 229 6.16 14.64 -1.49
C GLN A 229 5.10 15.35 -0.64
N THR A 230 4.93 14.88 0.59
CA THR A 230 3.83 15.33 1.46
C THR A 230 4.11 14.98 2.92
N HIS A 231 3.17 15.31 3.82
CA HIS A 231 3.23 14.86 5.21
C HIS A 231 2.94 13.37 5.37
N ALA A 232 1.89 12.86 4.75
CA ALA A 232 1.33 11.54 5.00
C ALA A 232 1.17 10.75 3.70
N CYS A 233 2.26 10.18 3.16
CA CYS A 233 2.15 9.13 2.16
C CYS A 233 1.60 7.86 2.80
N ASP A 234 2.09 7.54 3.97
CA ASP A 234 1.69 6.42 4.82
C ASP A 234 0.44 6.79 5.63
N ASP A 235 -0.76 6.24 5.37
CA ASP A 235 -1.09 5.40 4.20
C ASP A 235 -2.06 6.13 3.24
N LEU A 236 -2.19 7.48 3.38
CA LEU A 236 -3.13 8.28 2.60
C LEU A 236 -2.85 8.24 1.09
N ALA A 237 -1.60 7.98 0.68
CA ALA A 237 -1.31 7.81 -0.75
C ALA A 237 -1.93 6.53 -1.29
N ALA A 238 -1.82 5.41 -0.56
CA ALA A 238 -2.43 4.17 -0.99
C ALA A 238 -3.97 4.21 -0.88
N ALA A 239 -4.52 4.89 0.14
CA ALA A 239 -5.95 5.16 0.26
C ALA A 239 -6.49 5.93 -0.96
N ALA A 240 -5.80 6.99 -1.40
CA ALA A 240 -6.17 7.76 -2.60
C ALA A 240 -6.13 6.91 -3.87
N ILE A 241 -5.13 6.02 -4.01
CA ILE A 241 -5.02 5.09 -5.13
C ILE A 241 -6.15 4.07 -5.10
N ALA A 242 -6.49 3.51 -3.91
CA ALA A 242 -7.60 2.58 -3.76
C ALA A 242 -8.95 3.22 -4.16
N LEU A 243 -9.20 4.46 -3.74
CA LEU A 243 -10.38 5.22 -4.15
C LEU A 243 -10.42 5.43 -5.67
N ALA A 244 -9.26 5.72 -6.30
CA ALA A 244 -9.16 5.91 -7.74
C ALA A 244 -9.40 4.60 -8.52
N VAL A 245 -8.89 3.49 -8.02
CA VAL A 245 -9.13 2.16 -8.61
C VAL A 245 -10.59 1.76 -8.46
N LEU A 246 -11.20 1.97 -7.28
CA LEU A 246 -12.62 1.70 -7.09
C LEU A 246 -13.48 2.55 -8.02
N ASP A 247 -13.21 3.87 -8.13
CA ASP A 247 -13.89 4.77 -9.07
C ASP A 247 -13.78 4.30 -10.53
N ALA A 248 -12.57 3.92 -10.95
CA ALA A 248 -12.33 3.40 -12.31
C ALA A 248 -13.09 2.10 -12.60
N CYS A 249 -13.35 1.31 -11.57
CA CYS A 249 -14.07 0.04 -11.68
C CYS A 249 -15.60 0.20 -11.63
N LEU A 250 -16.15 1.36 -11.26
CA LEU A 250 -17.62 1.55 -11.13
C LEU A 250 -18.39 1.27 -12.43
N ALA A 251 -17.80 1.54 -13.58
CA ALA A 251 -18.42 1.25 -14.87
C ALA A 251 -18.26 -0.21 -15.33
N ARG A 252 -17.45 -1.00 -14.62
CA ARG A 252 -17.07 -2.38 -14.99
C ARG A 252 -17.91 -3.39 -14.21
N LYS A 253 -18.82 -4.10 -14.88
CA LYS A 253 -19.65 -5.15 -14.26
C LYS A 253 -18.82 -6.34 -13.76
N ASP A 254 -17.72 -6.68 -14.46
CA ASP A 254 -16.80 -7.75 -14.08
C ASP A 254 -16.02 -7.46 -12.78
N MET A 255 -16.05 -6.20 -12.31
CA MET A 255 -15.42 -5.75 -11.06
C MET A 255 -16.44 -5.41 -9.95
N ALA A 256 -17.68 -5.87 -10.05
CA ALA A 256 -18.71 -5.57 -9.06
C ALA A 256 -18.40 -6.12 -7.65
N HIS A 257 -17.51 -7.09 -7.55
CA HIS A 257 -17.04 -7.71 -6.31
C HIS A 257 -15.98 -6.89 -5.56
N LEU A 258 -15.42 -5.83 -6.19
CA LEU A 258 -14.41 -4.98 -5.56
C LEU A 258 -15.04 -3.97 -4.62
N GLY A 259 -14.47 -3.86 -3.43
CA GLY A 259 -14.84 -2.88 -2.41
C GLY A 259 -13.62 -2.33 -1.68
N LEU A 260 -13.86 -1.57 -0.62
CA LEU A 260 -12.82 -0.90 0.15
C LEU A 260 -13.20 -0.88 1.63
N VAL A 261 -12.24 -1.15 2.49
CA VAL A 261 -12.28 -0.89 3.93
C VAL A 261 -11.28 0.23 4.21
N LEU A 262 -11.70 1.27 4.92
CA LEU A 262 -10.80 2.29 5.41
C LEU A 262 -10.80 2.22 6.92
N THR A 263 -9.62 2.10 7.50
CA THR A 263 -9.40 1.87 8.92
C THR A 263 -8.88 3.12 9.61
N VAL A 264 -9.12 3.22 10.90
CA VAL A 264 -8.64 4.30 11.76
C VAL A 264 -7.61 3.75 12.76
N ALA A 265 -6.77 4.63 13.30
CA ALA A 265 -5.85 4.32 14.41
C ALA A 265 -4.95 3.08 14.16
N GLU A 266 -4.36 2.98 12.97
CA GLU A 266 -3.39 1.95 12.61
C GLU A 266 -2.06 2.17 13.35
N GLU A 267 -1.56 3.38 13.34
CA GLU A 267 -0.23 3.81 13.80
C GLU A 267 0.02 3.63 15.31
N VAL A 268 -1.03 3.25 16.03
CA VAL A 268 -0.99 2.95 17.46
C VAL A 268 -1.26 1.47 17.77
N GLY A 269 -1.10 0.60 16.76
CA GLY A 269 -1.20 -0.85 16.89
C GLY A 269 -2.44 -1.46 16.26
N PHE A 270 -2.84 -0.99 15.07
CA PHE A 270 -3.91 -1.56 14.23
C PHE A 270 -5.29 -1.56 14.89
N ILE A 271 -5.55 -0.60 15.78
CA ILE A 271 -6.72 -0.64 16.68
C ILE A 271 -8.03 -0.67 15.87
N GLY A 272 -8.13 0.11 14.78
CA GLY A 272 -9.30 0.09 13.90
C GLY A 272 -9.48 -1.26 13.20
N ALA A 273 -8.42 -1.84 12.64
CA ALA A 273 -8.45 -3.15 12.00
C ALA A 273 -8.84 -4.27 12.99
N ILE A 274 -8.27 -4.25 14.19
CA ILE A 274 -8.60 -5.20 15.27
C ILE A 274 -10.08 -5.05 15.63
N HIS A 275 -10.56 -3.83 15.80
CA HIS A 275 -11.96 -3.56 16.13
C HIS A 275 -12.89 -4.10 15.03
N ALA A 276 -12.66 -3.75 13.76
CA ALA A 276 -13.45 -4.21 12.63
C ALA A 276 -13.48 -5.75 12.51
N ALA A 277 -12.33 -6.39 12.74
CA ALA A 277 -12.21 -7.85 12.68
C ALA A 277 -12.98 -8.53 13.83
N ARG A 278 -12.86 -8.02 15.08
CA ARG A 278 -13.55 -8.54 16.26
C ARG A 278 -15.07 -8.37 16.19
N ALA A 279 -15.52 -7.22 15.72
CA ALA A 279 -16.95 -6.90 15.58
C ALA A 279 -17.63 -7.66 14.42
N GLY A 280 -16.87 -8.39 13.58
CA GLY A 280 -17.41 -9.01 12.36
C GLY A 280 -17.91 -7.97 11.36
N PHE A 281 -17.37 -6.76 11.39
CA PHE A 281 -17.73 -5.66 10.50
C PHE A 281 -17.40 -5.98 9.05
N ILE A 282 -16.26 -6.63 8.82
CA ILE A 282 -15.81 -7.09 7.51
C ILE A 282 -16.39 -8.48 7.24
N PRO A 283 -16.99 -8.75 6.07
CA PRO A 283 -17.50 -10.08 5.73
C PRO A 283 -16.41 -11.15 5.79
N LYS A 284 -16.63 -12.22 6.57
CA LYS A 284 -15.61 -13.22 6.91
C LYS A 284 -15.00 -13.93 5.69
N ARG A 285 -15.76 -14.04 4.60
CA ARG A 285 -15.30 -14.67 3.35
C ARG A 285 -14.56 -13.70 2.42
N ALA A 286 -14.50 -12.41 2.74
CA ALA A 286 -13.81 -11.45 1.91
C ALA A 286 -12.30 -11.77 1.84
N LEU A 287 -11.71 -11.56 0.67
CA LEU A 287 -10.26 -11.52 0.49
C LEU A 287 -9.80 -10.08 0.68
N LEU A 288 -8.78 -9.88 1.51
CA LEU A 288 -8.28 -8.55 1.83
C LEU A 288 -6.99 -8.25 1.07
N LEU A 289 -7.01 -7.18 0.30
CA LEU A 289 -5.83 -6.57 -0.31
C LEU A 289 -5.43 -5.37 0.56
N ASN A 290 -4.66 -5.63 1.59
CA ASN A 290 -4.16 -4.56 2.44
C ASN A 290 -3.18 -3.69 1.65
N LEU A 291 -3.30 -2.39 1.84
CA LEU A 291 -2.39 -1.41 1.28
C LEU A 291 -1.52 -0.84 2.40
N GLU A 292 -0.35 -0.39 2.03
CA GLU A 292 0.65 0.06 2.97
C GLU A 292 1.77 0.85 2.29
N ASN A 293 2.63 1.42 3.09
CA ASN A 293 3.90 1.94 2.64
C ASN A 293 5.07 1.18 3.29
N SER A 294 6.10 0.89 2.53
CA SER A 294 7.28 0.18 3.02
C SER A 294 8.50 1.07 2.95
N ARG A 295 9.23 1.22 4.05
CA ARG A 295 10.55 1.85 4.02
C ARG A 295 11.39 1.28 2.88
N SER A 296 11.84 2.16 1.98
CA SER A 296 12.62 1.82 0.80
C SER A 296 14.11 1.89 1.09
N TYR A 297 14.87 0.94 0.54
CA TYR A 297 16.33 0.94 0.53
C TYR A 297 16.84 0.81 -0.91
N PRO A 298 18.01 1.37 -1.24
CA PRO A 298 18.57 1.23 -2.59
C PRO A 298 18.78 -0.21 -3.06
N HIS A 299 19.06 -1.11 -2.12
CA HIS A 299 19.30 -2.54 -2.36
C HIS A 299 18.07 -3.42 -2.15
N ASP A 300 17.02 -2.87 -1.53
CA ASP A 300 15.80 -3.60 -1.21
C ASP A 300 14.58 -2.69 -1.38
N SER A 301 13.77 -3.00 -2.36
CA SER A 301 12.56 -2.25 -2.74
C SER A 301 12.81 -0.77 -3.05
N PRO A 302 13.72 -0.44 -4.00
CA PRO A 302 14.03 0.94 -4.33
C PRO A 302 12.82 1.69 -4.93
N ILE A 303 12.68 2.96 -4.55
CA ILE A 303 11.67 3.87 -5.09
C ILE A 303 11.80 3.97 -6.61
N GLY A 304 10.69 3.87 -7.34
CA GLY A 304 10.64 3.94 -8.81
C GLY A 304 10.92 2.61 -9.52
N ALA A 305 11.00 1.50 -8.78
CA ALA A 305 11.11 0.16 -9.36
C ALA A 305 9.75 -0.57 -9.47
N GLY A 306 8.67 0.12 -9.17
CA GLY A 306 7.31 -0.40 -9.10
C GLY A 306 6.84 -0.63 -7.66
N ALA A 307 5.54 -0.80 -7.49
CA ALA A 307 4.96 -1.14 -6.20
C ALA A 307 5.35 -2.57 -5.77
N ILE A 308 5.12 -2.87 -4.50
CA ILE A 308 5.63 -4.07 -3.84
C ILE A 308 4.49 -5.04 -3.58
N LEU A 309 4.63 -6.30 -3.95
CA LEU A 309 3.91 -7.42 -3.34
C LEU A 309 4.65 -7.82 -2.07
N ARG A 310 4.12 -7.44 -0.90
CA ARG A 310 4.66 -7.83 0.39
C ARG A 310 4.22 -9.27 0.70
N ILE A 311 5.18 -10.16 0.99
CA ILE A 311 4.92 -11.59 1.21
C ILE A 311 4.73 -11.95 2.67
N GLY A 312 5.04 -11.03 3.56
CA GLY A 312 4.95 -11.15 5.00
C GLY A 312 5.56 -9.93 5.67
N ASP A 313 5.45 -9.88 6.97
CA ASP A 313 6.09 -8.89 7.82
C ASP A 313 6.89 -9.56 8.95
N ARG A 314 7.33 -8.79 9.94
CA ARG A 314 8.11 -9.32 11.07
C ARG A 314 7.39 -10.43 11.84
N ALA A 315 6.05 -10.41 11.88
CA ALA A 315 5.26 -11.32 12.71
C ALA A 315 4.71 -12.51 11.94
N THR A 316 4.32 -12.32 10.67
CA THR A 316 3.58 -13.33 9.91
C THR A 316 4.02 -13.42 8.46
N VAL A 317 3.79 -14.59 7.87
CA VAL A 317 3.78 -14.79 6.42
C VAL A 317 2.32 -14.75 5.98
N PHE A 318 2.03 -13.97 4.94
CA PHE A 318 0.67 -13.75 4.46
C PHE A 318 0.11 -14.96 3.71
N ASP A 319 -1.17 -14.94 3.31
CA ASP A 319 -1.82 -16.06 2.64
C ASP A 319 -0.98 -16.53 1.44
N ALA A 320 -0.33 -17.69 1.58
CA ALA A 320 0.60 -18.22 0.59
C ALA A 320 -0.07 -18.49 -0.77
N GLY A 321 -1.35 -18.88 -0.78
CA GLY A 321 -2.10 -19.13 -2.00
C GLY A 321 -2.32 -17.85 -2.80
N ILE A 322 -2.71 -16.76 -2.11
CA ILE A 322 -2.90 -15.45 -2.75
C ILE A 322 -1.56 -14.88 -3.18
N VAL A 323 -0.55 -14.87 -2.29
CA VAL A 323 0.80 -14.34 -2.59
C VAL A 323 1.41 -15.03 -3.81
N ASN A 324 1.37 -16.36 -3.87
CA ASN A 324 1.96 -17.12 -4.96
C ASN A 324 1.19 -16.94 -6.28
N GLY A 325 -0.15 -16.89 -6.22
CA GLY A 325 -0.98 -16.64 -7.39
C GLY A 325 -0.73 -15.24 -7.97
N LEU A 326 -0.73 -14.20 -7.14
CA LEU A 326 -0.41 -12.82 -7.55
C LEU A 326 1.02 -12.72 -8.09
N SER A 327 2.00 -13.33 -7.40
CA SER A 327 3.40 -13.32 -7.84
C SER A 327 3.58 -13.94 -9.23
N ALA A 328 2.88 -15.04 -9.51
CA ALA A 328 2.91 -15.69 -10.81
C ALA A 328 2.33 -14.81 -11.91
N GLU A 329 1.16 -14.19 -11.67
CA GLU A 329 0.51 -13.32 -12.66
C GLU A 329 1.29 -12.00 -12.88
N PHE A 330 1.76 -11.35 -11.81
CA PHE A 330 2.62 -10.18 -11.93
C PHE A 330 3.92 -10.50 -12.69
N GLY A 331 4.52 -11.66 -12.45
CA GLY A 331 5.70 -12.11 -13.18
C GLY A 331 5.45 -12.35 -14.67
N LYS A 332 4.29 -12.88 -15.05
CA LYS A 332 3.88 -13.03 -16.46
C LYS A 332 3.70 -11.66 -17.12
N LEU A 333 3.01 -10.74 -16.45
CA LEU A 333 2.76 -9.38 -16.96
C LEU A 333 4.06 -8.58 -17.10
N ALA A 334 4.96 -8.65 -16.13
CA ALA A 334 6.25 -7.96 -16.18
C ALA A 334 7.14 -8.44 -17.34
N LYS A 335 7.00 -9.73 -17.74
CA LYS A 335 7.68 -10.27 -18.93
C LYS A 335 7.02 -9.82 -20.23
N ALA A 336 5.70 -9.67 -20.26
CA ALA A 336 4.94 -9.31 -21.43
C ALA A 336 4.90 -7.80 -21.69
N ASP A 337 4.88 -6.98 -20.65
CA ASP A 337 4.82 -5.51 -20.71
C ASP A 337 5.90 -4.88 -19.80
N PRO A 338 7.01 -4.37 -20.35
CA PRO A 338 8.08 -3.74 -19.57
C PRO A 338 7.64 -2.52 -18.75
N ARG A 339 6.45 -1.95 -19.04
CA ARG A 339 5.89 -0.83 -18.25
C ARG A 339 5.27 -1.31 -16.95
N PHE A 340 4.87 -2.60 -16.88
CA PHE A 340 4.37 -3.21 -15.65
C PHE A 340 5.55 -3.58 -14.76
N ARG A 341 5.80 -2.74 -13.75
CA ARG A 341 6.86 -2.97 -12.77
C ARG A 341 6.26 -3.37 -11.45
N CYS A 342 6.82 -4.39 -10.85
CA CYS A 342 6.45 -4.81 -9.50
C CYS A 342 7.67 -5.38 -8.78
N GLN A 343 7.68 -5.26 -7.48
CA GLN A 343 8.70 -5.79 -6.60
C GLN A 343 8.09 -6.83 -5.67
N ARG A 344 8.90 -7.65 -5.04
CA ARG A 344 8.48 -8.63 -4.04
C ARG A 344 9.38 -8.50 -2.83
N LYS A 345 8.79 -8.40 -1.63
CA LYS A 345 9.53 -8.16 -0.40
C LYS A 345 8.92 -8.85 0.81
N LEU A 346 9.75 -9.36 1.69
CA LEU A 346 9.44 -9.59 3.10
C LEU A 346 9.83 -8.32 3.89
N MET A 347 8.94 -7.79 4.74
CA MET A 347 9.23 -6.64 5.59
C MET A 347 9.70 -7.10 6.98
N PRO A 348 11.01 -7.05 7.29
CA PRO A 348 11.50 -7.61 8.56
C PRO A 348 11.37 -6.66 9.75
N GLY A 349 11.11 -5.38 9.52
CA GLY A 349 11.23 -4.32 10.53
C GLY A 349 9.95 -3.92 11.25
N GLY A 350 8.78 -4.29 10.75
CA GLY A 350 7.49 -3.84 11.32
C GLY A 350 6.37 -4.84 11.09
N TRP A 351 5.19 -4.49 11.54
CA TRP A 351 3.93 -5.21 11.33
C TRP A 351 2.99 -4.32 10.54
N CYS A 352 1.88 -4.87 10.03
CA CYS A 352 0.82 -4.12 9.38
C CYS A 352 -0.55 -4.75 9.62
N GLU A 353 -1.60 -4.09 9.17
CA GLU A 353 -2.97 -4.59 9.35
C GLU A 353 -3.21 -5.97 8.74
N THR A 354 -2.43 -6.38 7.71
CA THR A 354 -2.50 -7.74 7.14
C THR A 354 -2.27 -8.81 8.21
N THR A 355 -1.30 -8.58 9.12
CA THR A 355 -1.07 -9.45 10.28
C THR A 355 -2.26 -9.45 11.22
N ALA A 356 -2.81 -8.27 11.56
CA ALA A 356 -3.98 -8.18 12.40
C ALA A 356 -5.16 -8.97 11.78
N PHE A 357 -5.51 -8.72 10.52
CA PHE A 357 -6.57 -9.45 9.82
C PHE A 357 -6.31 -10.96 9.77
N GLY A 358 -5.06 -11.37 9.50
CA GLY A 358 -4.67 -12.79 9.49
C GLY A 358 -4.88 -13.47 10.83
N CYS A 359 -4.51 -12.82 11.95
CA CYS A 359 -4.75 -13.33 13.32
C CYS A 359 -6.24 -13.54 13.62
N TYR A 360 -7.12 -12.73 13.00
CA TYR A 360 -8.57 -12.92 13.10
C TYR A 360 -9.13 -13.84 11.99
N GLY A 361 -8.26 -14.55 11.26
CA GLY A 361 -8.61 -15.59 10.28
C GLY A 361 -9.17 -15.05 8.95
N TYR A 362 -8.85 -13.83 8.56
CA TYR A 362 -9.08 -13.36 7.20
C TYR A 362 -7.94 -13.80 6.29
N ARG A 363 -8.28 -14.11 5.05
CA ARG A 363 -7.28 -14.32 4.00
C ARG A 363 -6.84 -12.98 3.47
N SER A 364 -5.60 -12.63 3.70
CA SER A 364 -5.09 -11.28 3.40
C SER A 364 -3.69 -11.31 2.78
N VAL A 365 -3.41 -10.31 1.96
CA VAL A 365 -2.11 -10.05 1.34
C VAL A 365 -1.90 -8.54 1.30
N CYS A 366 -0.65 -8.10 1.16
CA CYS A 366 -0.34 -6.67 1.19
C CYS A 366 0.35 -6.22 -0.10
N LEU A 367 -0.12 -5.09 -0.64
CA LEU A 367 0.49 -4.35 -1.75
C LEU A 367 0.94 -2.99 -1.24
N CYS A 368 2.20 -2.60 -1.49
CA CYS A 368 2.78 -1.43 -0.86
C CYS A 368 3.44 -0.47 -1.85
N LEU A 369 3.55 0.78 -1.45
CA LEU A 369 4.44 1.75 -2.08
C LEU A 369 5.81 1.73 -1.40
N PRO A 370 6.94 1.77 -2.16
CA PRO A 370 8.24 2.10 -1.59
C PRO A 370 8.25 3.54 -1.08
N LEU A 371 8.57 3.74 0.19
CA LEU A 371 8.48 5.03 0.90
C LEU A 371 9.86 5.58 1.26
N GLY A 372 10.07 6.85 0.98
CA GLY A 372 11.21 7.62 1.46
C GLY A 372 10.84 8.52 2.64
N ASN A 373 11.78 8.76 3.53
CA ASN A 373 11.60 9.50 4.78
C ASN A 373 10.46 8.94 5.66
N TYR A 374 10.45 7.62 5.83
CA TYR A 374 9.47 6.88 6.62
C TYR A 374 9.12 7.61 7.92
N HIS A 375 7.82 7.87 8.16
CA HIS A 375 7.29 8.66 9.28
C HIS A 375 7.94 10.06 9.39
N ASN A 376 8.20 10.69 8.25
CA ASN A 376 8.85 12.00 8.13
C ASN A 376 10.33 12.05 8.62
N MET A 377 10.95 10.92 8.95
CA MET A 377 12.34 10.86 9.41
C MET A 377 13.32 10.93 8.26
N GLU A 378 13.96 12.07 8.05
CA GLU A 378 15.04 12.19 7.06
C GLU A 378 16.29 11.44 7.51
N ARG A 379 16.97 10.78 6.54
CA ARG A 379 18.25 10.10 6.75
C ARG A 379 18.23 9.11 7.93
N LEU A 380 17.11 8.41 8.07
CA LEU A 380 16.86 7.52 9.19
C LEU A 380 18.03 6.54 9.45
N GLU A 381 18.64 5.96 8.39
CA GLU A 381 19.77 5.05 8.52
C GLU A 381 20.99 5.70 9.20
N ARG A 382 21.24 6.99 8.94
CA ARG A 382 22.35 7.73 9.58
C ARG A 382 22.07 8.03 11.03
N VAL A 383 20.80 8.30 11.36
CA VAL A 383 20.40 8.55 12.75
C VAL A 383 20.44 7.25 13.55
N GLU A 384 19.95 6.14 12.99
CA GLU A 384 20.05 4.81 13.59
C GLU A 384 21.52 4.40 13.84
N ALA A 385 22.40 4.73 12.91
CA ALA A 385 23.85 4.46 13.02
C ALA A 385 24.60 5.49 13.90
N GLY A 386 23.93 6.52 14.43
CA GLY A 386 24.59 7.60 15.19
C GLY A 386 25.52 8.51 14.37
N THR A 387 25.43 8.49 13.03
CA THR A 387 26.34 9.19 12.11
C THR A 387 25.78 10.48 11.52
N GLY A 388 24.59 10.91 11.96
CA GLY A 388 23.97 12.12 11.44
C GLY A 388 22.90 12.72 12.38
N PRO A 389 22.63 14.02 12.22
CA PRO A 389 21.58 14.67 13.02
C PRO A 389 20.19 14.24 12.58
N ALA A 390 19.28 14.06 13.55
CA ALA A 390 17.87 13.82 13.30
C ALA A 390 17.22 15.10 12.72
N ARG A 391 16.51 14.96 11.61
CA ARG A 391 15.76 16.03 10.95
C ARG A 391 14.45 15.47 10.38
N MET A 392 13.38 16.23 10.57
CA MET A 392 12.10 15.91 9.95
C MET A 392 12.04 16.47 8.53
N GLY A 393 11.39 15.74 7.63
CA GLY A 393 11.18 16.13 6.23
C GLY A 393 9.94 15.46 5.64
N PRO A 394 9.50 15.88 4.44
CA PRO A 394 8.35 15.27 3.82
C PRO A 394 8.62 13.80 3.48
N GLU A 395 7.63 12.96 3.70
CA GLU A 395 7.56 11.65 3.05
C GLU A 395 7.49 11.79 1.54
N PHE A 396 7.91 10.77 0.82
CA PHE A 396 7.76 10.78 -0.64
C PHE A 396 7.67 9.37 -1.23
N VAL A 397 6.86 9.26 -2.29
CA VAL A 397 6.71 8.06 -3.11
C VAL A 397 6.88 8.41 -4.58
N SER A 398 7.32 7.47 -5.41
CA SER A 398 7.42 7.72 -6.85
C SER A 398 6.03 7.78 -7.50
N VAL A 399 5.84 8.72 -8.42
CA VAL A 399 4.62 8.80 -9.26
C VAL A 399 4.45 7.54 -10.11
N ASP A 400 5.55 6.98 -10.59
CA ASP A 400 5.53 5.72 -11.35
C ASP A 400 5.13 4.53 -10.46
N ASP A 401 5.55 4.50 -9.19
CA ASP A 401 5.16 3.46 -8.25
C ASP A 401 3.67 3.58 -7.87
N CYS A 402 3.13 4.79 -7.77
CA CYS A 402 1.67 5.01 -7.60
C CYS A 402 0.88 4.42 -8.79
N THR A 403 1.36 4.65 -10.02
CA THR A 403 0.75 4.08 -11.23
C THR A 403 0.87 2.55 -11.25
N SER A 404 2.02 2.04 -10.81
CA SER A 404 2.25 0.61 -10.68
C SER A 404 1.30 -0.04 -9.65
N LEU A 405 1.11 0.58 -8.48
CA LEU A 405 0.17 0.10 -7.47
C LEU A 405 -1.27 0.03 -8.01
N ALA A 406 -1.72 1.07 -8.72
CA ALA A 406 -3.04 1.07 -9.35
C ALA A 406 -3.19 -0.08 -10.35
N SER A 407 -2.18 -0.34 -11.18
CA SER A 407 -2.19 -1.46 -12.13
C SER A 407 -2.18 -2.81 -11.41
N MET A 408 -1.37 -2.97 -10.36
CA MET A 408 -1.34 -4.20 -9.56
C MET A 408 -2.69 -4.46 -8.89
N LEU A 409 -3.37 -3.43 -8.39
CA LEU A 409 -4.71 -3.54 -7.80
C LEU A 409 -5.75 -3.98 -8.82
N LEU A 410 -5.74 -3.39 -10.02
CA LEU A 410 -6.64 -3.80 -11.11
C LEU A 410 -6.45 -5.27 -11.51
N VAL A 411 -5.19 -5.72 -11.60
CA VAL A 411 -4.85 -7.13 -11.86
C VAL A 411 -5.32 -8.02 -10.71
N ALA A 412 -4.96 -7.68 -9.48
CA ALA A 412 -5.31 -8.46 -8.29
C ALA A 412 -6.83 -8.60 -8.16
N ALA A 413 -7.58 -7.50 -8.30
CA ALA A 413 -9.05 -7.53 -8.26
C ALA A 413 -9.62 -8.47 -9.33
N SER A 414 -9.10 -8.43 -10.55
CA SER A 414 -9.58 -9.27 -11.65
C SER A 414 -9.37 -10.76 -11.40
N ILE A 415 -8.20 -11.14 -10.88
CA ILE A 415 -7.88 -12.57 -10.69
C ILE A 415 -8.45 -13.12 -9.38
N LEU A 416 -8.58 -12.32 -8.34
CA LEU A 416 -9.14 -12.72 -7.04
C LEU A 416 -10.66 -12.88 -7.04
N ALA A 417 -11.34 -12.45 -8.10
CA ALA A 417 -12.76 -12.75 -8.34
C ALA A 417 -13.04 -14.24 -8.45
N ARG A 418 -12.02 -15.05 -8.71
CA ARG A 418 -12.09 -16.50 -8.90
C ARG A 418 -11.11 -17.19 -7.94
N PRO A 419 -11.32 -18.47 -7.61
CA PRO A 419 -10.34 -19.21 -6.83
C PRO A 419 -8.96 -19.16 -7.53
N ILE A 420 -7.96 -18.66 -6.81
CA ILE A 420 -6.58 -18.70 -7.32
C ILE A 420 -6.07 -20.13 -7.19
N ALA A 421 -5.78 -20.74 -8.32
CA ALA A 421 -5.05 -22.00 -8.38
C ALA A 421 -3.59 -21.71 -8.74
N TRP A 422 -2.72 -21.57 -7.74
CA TRP A 422 -1.30 -21.72 -7.98
C TRP A 422 -0.95 -23.20 -7.90
N ASP A 423 -0.73 -23.81 -9.06
CA ASP A 423 -0.36 -25.23 -9.14
C ASP A 423 1.17 -25.38 -9.17
N GLY A 424 1.78 -25.21 -8.00
CA GLY A 424 3.21 -25.48 -7.82
C GLY A 424 3.55 -26.96 -8.06
N LYS A 425 2.61 -27.88 -7.83
CA LYS A 425 2.80 -29.31 -8.08
C LYS A 425 3.01 -29.59 -9.58
N ALA A 426 2.19 -29.02 -10.46
CA ALA A 426 2.37 -29.17 -11.90
C ALA A 426 3.76 -28.70 -12.37
N THR A 427 4.27 -27.63 -11.80
CA THR A 427 5.64 -27.16 -12.06
C THR A 427 6.68 -28.20 -11.61
N MET A 428 6.53 -28.76 -10.42
CA MET A 428 7.45 -29.79 -9.90
C MET A 428 7.38 -31.08 -10.72
N GLU A 429 6.19 -31.53 -11.09
CA GLU A 429 6.02 -32.72 -11.96
C GLU A 429 6.67 -32.53 -13.34
N THR A 430 6.57 -31.32 -13.89
CA THR A 430 7.26 -30.99 -15.16
C THR A 430 8.77 -31.07 -15.00
N LEU A 431 9.34 -30.48 -13.94
CA LEU A 431 10.77 -30.55 -13.66
C LEU A 431 11.23 -31.99 -13.40
N TYR A 432 10.47 -32.75 -12.64
CA TYR A 432 10.73 -34.17 -12.38
C TYR A 432 10.75 -34.98 -13.67
N ALA A 433 9.71 -34.86 -14.48
CA ALA A 433 9.63 -35.57 -15.75
C ALA A 433 10.82 -35.27 -16.67
N GLN A 434 11.27 -34.02 -16.73
CA GLN A 434 12.41 -33.60 -17.55
C GLN A 434 13.76 -34.15 -17.05
N LYS A 435 13.93 -34.29 -15.73
CA LYS A 435 15.24 -34.50 -15.12
C LYS A 435 15.38 -35.81 -14.33
N LYS A 436 14.33 -36.63 -14.16
CA LYS A 436 14.32 -37.86 -13.36
C LYS A 436 15.40 -38.88 -13.75
N ARG A 437 15.91 -38.80 -14.99
CA ARG A 437 17.01 -39.67 -15.46
C ARG A 437 18.27 -39.59 -14.59
N VAL A 438 18.50 -38.47 -13.88
CA VAL A 438 19.66 -38.32 -12.99
C VAL A 438 19.56 -39.22 -11.74
N LEU A 439 18.39 -39.76 -11.45
CA LEU A 439 18.16 -40.71 -10.36
C LEU A 439 18.45 -42.16 -10.73
N THR A 440 18.67 -42.45 -12.03
CA THR A 440 19.05 -43.78 -12.49
C THR A 440 20.56 -43.94 -12.28
N PRO A 441 21.03 -44.94 -11.50
CA PRO A 441 22.47 -45.19 -11.36
C PRO A 441 23.10 -45.41 -12.71
N PRO A 442 24.35 -45.02 -12.95
CA PRO A 442 25.08 -45.46 -14.16
C PRO A 442 25.17 -46.96 -14.15
N ALA A 443 24.90 -47.56 -15.30
CA ALA A 443 24.98 -48.99 -15.51
C ALA A 443 26.42 -49.53 -15.36
#